data_fbe5cb12a031bf4a6f9074f004fac6b0
#
_entry.id   fbe5cb12a031bf4a6f9074f004fac6b0
#
_cell.length_a   1.000
_cell.length_b   1.000
_cell.length_c   1.000
_cell.angle_alpha   90.00
_cell.angle_beta   90.00
_cell.angle_gamma   90.00
#
_symmetry.space_group_name_H-M   'P 1'
#
loop_
_entity.id
_entity.type
_entity.pdbx_description
1 polymer ?
#
loop_
_entity_poly.entity_id
_entity_poly.type
_entity_poly.pdbx_seq_one_letter_code
_entity_poly.pdbx_strand_id
1 'polypeptide(L)'
;MNRGGYSWYNAPMDTQEILRALTALRASAMPGEYDLHRMVAEAFKAAGLPCAHEYRLAPHRRIDFFLGGVGVEIKKGRPNARQLLRQVERYLACDELAEIIVVTQKVTPLPARVLGKRVTNVSLDRLWGVALP
;
A
#
# COMPACT_ATOMS: atom_id res chain seq x y z
N MET A 1 14.61 4.15 17.85
CA MET A 1 14.56 4.70 17.89
C MET A 1 14.11 5.32 17.81
N ASN A 2 13.81 5.27 18.11
CA ASN A 2 13.23 6.00 17.71
C ASN A 2 13.77 6.93 17.64
N ARG A 3 14.34 7.03 17.17
CA ARG A 3 14.82 7.93 16.81
C ARG A 3 14.52 9.02 17.58
N GLY A 4 14.76 9.11 18.61
CA GLY A 4 14.71 10.26 19.35
C GLY A 4 13.39 10.89 19.47
N GLY A 5 12.49 10.37 19.09
CA GLY A 5 11.20 10.94 19.21
C GLY A 5 10.18 10.07 18.57
N TYR A 6 8.98 10.40 18.83
CA TYR A 6 7.87 9.67 18.28
C TYR A 6 7.57 10.24 16.90
N SER A 7 7.75 9.43 15.89
CA SER A 7 7.45 9.87 14.53
C SER A 7 5.97 9.74 14.28
N TRP A 8 5.36 10.79 13.75
CA TRP A 8 3.91 10.82 13.55
C TRP A 8 3.43 9.68 12.63
N TYR A 9 4.25 9.24 11.67
CA TYR A 9 3.85 8.17 10.77
C TYR A 9 3.97 6.79 11.46
N ASN A 10 4.49 6.73 12.67
CA ASN A 10 4.54 5.49 13.44
C ASN A 10 3.37 5.38 14.43
N ALA A 11 2.48 6.36 14.44
CA ALA A 11 1.31 6.29 15.30
C ALA A 11 0.46 5.09 14.89
N PRO A 12 -0.15 4.39 15.84
CA PRO A 12 -1.04 3.29 15.50
C PRO A 12 -2.09 3.75 14.50
N MET A 13 -2.34 2.91 13.49
CA MET A 13 -3.21 3.27 12.39
C MET A 13 -4.28 2.22 12.22
N ASP A 14 -5.52 2.68 12.06
CA ASP A 14 -6.63 1.79 11.76
C ASP A 14 -6.59 1.49 10.25
N THR A 15 -6.40 0.23 9.92
CA THR A 15 -6.33 -0.21 8.54
C THR A 15 -7.58 0.18 7.76
N GLN A 16 -8.73 0.20 8.41
CA GLN A 16 -9.98 0.59 7.74
C GLN A 16 -9.94 2.04 7.29
N GLU A 17 -9.26 2.92 8.02
CA GLU A 17 -9.12 4.30 7.57
C GLU A 17 -8.28 4.39 6.32
N ILE A 18 -7.21 3.59 6.24
CA ILE A 18 -6.38 3.56 5.05
C ILE A 18 -7.20 3.06 3.86
N LEU A 19 -7.96 1.98 4.06
CA LEU A 19 -8.77 1.43 2.99
C LEU A 19 -9.85 2.41 2.54
N ARG A 20 -10.46 3.14 3.48
CA ARG A 20 -11.44 4.15 3.10
C ARG A 20 -10.81 5.26 2.26
N ALA A 21 -9.61 5.69 2.62
CA ALA A 21 -8.91 6.70 1.82
C ALA A 21 -8.65 6.19 0.42
N LEU A 22 -8.23 4.94 0.29
CA LEU A 22 -7.96 4.35 -1.02
C LEU A 22 -9.24 4.18 -1.84
N THR A 23 -10.36 3.81 -1.20
CA THR A 23 -11.62 3.66 -1.93
C THR A 23 -12.17 4.99 -2.40
N ALA A 24 -11.69 6.10 -1.84
CA ALA A 24 -12.12 7.42 -2.28
C ALA A 24 -11.36 7.90 -3.52
N LEU A 25 -10.36 7.14 -3.98
CA LEU A 25 -9.62 7.52 -5.18
C LEU A 25 -10.55 7.57 -6.39
N ARG A 26 -10.34 8.58 -7.22
CA ARG A 26 -11.09 8.70 -8.47
C ARG A 26 -10.09 9.00 -9.58
N ALA A 27 -10.27 8.35 -10.71
CA ALA A 27 -9.44 8.61 -11.86
C ALA A 27 -10.23 9.40 -12.88
N SER A 28 -9.70 10.52 -13.32
CA SER A 28 -10.30 11.27 -14.40
C SER A 28 -9.74 10.81 -15.75
N ALA A 29 -8.63 10.09 -15.71
CA ALA A 29 -8.00 9.57 -16.92
C ALA A 29 -7.17 8.38 -16.51
N MET A 30 -6.62 7.65 -17.50
CA MET A 30 -5.74 6.52 -17.21
C MET A 30 -4.42 7.05 -16.68
N PRO A 31 -4.15 6.92 -15.40
CA PRO A 31 -2.92 7.44 -14.85
C PRO A 31 -1.76 6.49 -15.09
N GLY A 32 -0.56 7.04 -15.21
CA GLY A 32 0.64 6.24 -15.15
C GLY A 32 0.95 5.87 -13.72
N GLU A 33 1.97 5.06 -13.51
CA GLU A 33 2.32 4.64 -12.17
C GLU A 33 2.74 5.82 -11.29
N TYR A 34 3.46 6.77 -11.88
CA TYR A 34 3.86 7.96 -11.16
C TYR A 34 2.65 8.74 -10.66
N ASP A 35 1.62 8.84 -11.51
CA ASP A 35 0.42 9.55 -11.11
C ASP A 35 -0.32 8.82 -10.01
N LEU A 36 -0.30 7.49 -10.01
CA LEU A 36 -0.93 6.73 -8.96
C LEU A 36 -0.26 6.98 -7.60
N HIS A 37 1.06 7.07 -7.58
CA HIS A 37 1.77 7.39 -6.34
C HIS A 37 1.31 8.74 -5.80
N ARG A 38 1.24 9.73 -6.67
CA ARG A 38 0.82 11.06 -6.26
C ARG A 38 -0.65 11.06 -5.79
N MET A 39 -1.51 10.36 -6.52
CA MET A 39 -2.93 10.29 -6.16
C MET A 39 -3.12 9.65 -4.79
N VAL A 40 -2.38 8.58 -4.53
CA VAL A 40 -2.47 7.90 -3.24
C VAL A 40 -1.94 8.80 -2.12
N ALA A 41 -0.81 9.47 -2.37
CA ALA A 41 -0.27 10.40 -1.38
C ALA A 41 -1.27 11.50 -1.05
N GLU A 42 -1.93 12.04 -2.07
CA GLU A 42 -2.93 13.08 -1.87
C GLU A 42 -4.16 12.56 -1.14
N ALA A 43 -4.56 11.32 -1.42
CA ALA A 43 -5.69 10.73 -0.74
C ALA A 43 -5.41 10.57 0.75
N PHE A 44 -4.21 10.12 1.11
CA PHE A 44 -3.83 10.00 2.52
C PHE A 44 -3.80 11.36 3.18
N LYS A 45 -3.23 12.35 2.50
CA LYS A 45 -3.19 13.71 3.04
C LYS A 45 -4.59 14.26 3.26
N ALA A 46 -5.47 14.09 2.28
CA ALA A 46 -6.84 14.59 2.40
C ALA A 46 -7.60 13.91 3.53
N ALA A 47 -7.27 12.66 3.81
CA ALA A 47 -7.91 11.91 4.89
C ALA A 47 -7.26 12.20 6.25
N GLY A 48 -6.20 13.00 6.28
CA GLY A 48 -5.51 13.31 7.53
C GLY A 48 -4.68 12.15 8.05
N LEU A 49 -4.23 11.26 7.17
CA LEU A 49 -3.47 10.08 7.58
C LEU A 49 -1.98 10.34 7.41
N PRO A 50 -1.23 10.45 8.50
CA PRO A 50 0.22 10.64 8.39
C PRO A 50 0.86 9.42 7.75
N CYS A 51 1.71 9.65 6.75
CA CYS A 51 2.40 8.55 6.10
C CYS A 51 3.81 8.98 5.70
N ALA A 52 4.71 8.00 5.64
CA ALA A 52 6.03 8.20 5.09
C ALA A 52 6.04 7.61 3.68
N HIS A 53 6.57 8.35 2.73
CA HIS A 53 6.63 7.93 1.33
C HIS A 53 8.03 7.41 1.05
N GLU A 54 8.14 6.32 0.29
CA GLU A 54 9.42 5.71 -0.04
C GLU A 54 10.18 5.34 1.22
N TYR A 55 9.53 4.62 2.10
CA TYR A 55 10.07 4.33 3.42
C TYR A 55 10.99 3.11 3.38
N ARG A 56 12.19 3.28 3.95
CA ARG A 56 13.18 2.20 3.95
C ARG A 56 12.93 1.26 5.12
N LEU A 57 12.60 0.02 4.80
CA LEU A 57 12.38 -1.03 5.80
C LEU A 57 13.68 -1.73 6.16
N ALA A 58 14.59 -1.84 5.19
CA ALA A 58 15.86 -2.52 5.37
C ALA A 58 16.76 -2.04 4.25
N PRO A 59 18.08 -2.28 4.32
CA PRO A 59 18.93 -1.97 3.19
C PRO A 59 18.35 -2.63 1.94
N HIS A 60 18.22 -1.90 0.87
CA HIS A 60 17.71 -2.38 -0.40
C HIS A 60 16.23 -2.76 -0.38
N ARG A 61 15.48 -2.35 0.67
CA ARG A 61 14.04 -2.57 0.71
C ARG A 61 13.33 -1.30 1.06
N ARG A 62 12.58 -0.78 0.11
CA ARG A 62 11.84 0.45 0.27
C ARG A 62 10.41 0.22 -0.15
N ILE A 63 9.47 0.51 0.74
CA ILE A 63 8.06 0.36 0.43
C ILE A 63 7.49 1.72 0.06
N ASP A 64 6.48 1.73 -0.81
CA ASP A 64 5.96 2.99 -1.34
C ASP A 64 5.40 3.90 -0.25
N PHE A 65 4.63 3.35 0.68
CA PHE A 65 4.09 4.14 1.80
C PHE A 65 4.10 3.33 3.08
N PHE A 66 4.31 4.00 4.18
CA PHE A 66 4.32 3.39 5.49
C PHE A 66 3.44 4.22 6.44
N LEU A 67 2.41 3.58 7.03
CA LEU A 67 1.47 4.24 7.91
C LEU A 67 1.28 3.37 9.15
N GLY A 68 1.98 3.69 10.21
CA GLY A 68 1.77 3.05 11.51
C GLY A 68 1.82 1.53 11.49
N GLY A 69 2.81 0.97 10.83
CA GLY A 69 2.95 -0.48 10.74
C GLY A 69 2.29 -1.09 9.51
N VAL A 70 1.51 -0.32 8.77
CA VAL A 70 0.87 -0.80 7.55
C VAL A 70 1.67 -0.31 6.36
N GLY A 71 2.13 -1.24 5.51
CA GLY A 71 2.82 -0.88 4.29
C GLY A 71 1.84 -0.83 3.13
N VAL A 72 2.05 0.09 2.20
CA VAL A 72 1.24 0.17 0.99
C VAL A 72 2.19 0.16 -0.19
N GLU A 73 1.96 -0.76 -1.11
CA GLU A 73 2.78 -0.92 -2.30
C GLU A 73 1.89 -0.78 -3.53
N ILE A 74 2.33 -0.01 -4.51
CA ILE A 74 1.53 0.28 -5.70
C ILE A 74 2.18 -0.40 -6.89
N LYS A 75 1.39 -1.16 -7.65
CA LYS A 75 1.86 -1.84 -8.84
C LYS A 75 0.92 -1.52 -9.99
N LYS A 76 1.47 -0.96 -11.05
CA LYS A 76 0.70 -0.67 -12.22
C LYS A 76 0.41 -1.93 -13.01
N GLY A 77 -0.74 -1.97 -13.66
CA GLY A 77 -1.09 -3.06 -14.55
C GLY A 77 -1.38 -4.36 -13.82
N ARG A 78 -1.00 -5.45 -14.44
CA ARG A 78 -1.14 -6.79 -13.85
C ARG A 78 0.25 -7.33 -13.56
N PRO A 79 0.71 -7.24 -12.33
CA PRO A 79 2.05 -7.72 -12.01
C PRO A 79 2.09 -9.25 -12.05
N ASN A 80 3.29 -9.80 -12.21
CA ASN A 80 3.49 -11.23 -12.11
C ASN A 80 3.23 -11.64 -10.66
N ALA A 81 2.25 -12.52 -10.46
CA ALA A 81 1.79 -12.87 -9.11
C ALA A 81 2.90 -13.52 -8.28
N ARG A 82 3.72 -14.38 -8.91
CA ARG A 82 4.79 -15.06 -8.18
C ARG A 82 5.86 -14.10 -7.72
N GLN A 83 6.25 -13.17 -8.60
CA GLN A 83 7.26 -12.18 -8.23
C GLN A 83 6.72 -11.24 -7.16
N LEU A 84 5.46 -10.86 -7.28
CA LEU A 84 4.84 -9.99 -6.31
C LEU A 84 4.77 -10.67 -4.94
N LEU A 85 4.42 -11.95 -4.92
CA LEU A 85 4.37 -12.68 -3.66
C LEU A 85 5.74 -12.70 -2.98
N ARG A 86 6.80 -12.94 -3.75
CA ARG A 86 8.14 -12.92 -3.17
C ARG A 86 8.49 -11.56 -2.60
N GLN A 87 8.08 -10.50 -3.28
CA GLN A 87 8.33 -9.16 -2.78
C GLN A 87 7.55 -8.92 -1.48
N VAL A 88 6.30 -9.36 -1.44
CA VAL A 88 5.48 -9.25 -0.25
C VAL A 88 6.11 -10.01 0.91
N GLU A 89 6.62 -11.22 0.63
CA GLU A 89 7.31 -12.01 1.67
C GLU A 89 8.50 -11.25 2.23
N ARG A 90 9.28 -10.64 1.38
CA ARG A 90 10.45 -9.89 1.83
C ARG A 90 10.07 -8.67 2.66
N TYR A 91 9.00 -7.97 2.26
CA TYR A 91 8.51 -6.84 3.05
C TYR A 91 8.01 -7.30 4.42
N LEU A 92 7.19 -8.34 4.44
CA LEU A 92 6.57 -8.78 5.69
C LEU A 92 7.55 -9.50 6.61
N ALA A 93 8.72 -9.88 6.11
CA ALA A 93 9.78 -10.38 6.97
C ALA A 93 10.38 -9.26 7.82
N CYS A 94 10.13 -8.01 7.50
CA CYS A 94 10.60 -6.89 8.30
C CYS A 94 9.66 -6.66 9.48
N ASP A 95 10.24 -6.60 10.67
CA ASP A 95 9.44 -6.51 11.89
C ASP A 95 8.58 -5.26 11.96
N GLU A 96 9.01 -4.19 11.30
CA GLU A 96 8.26 -2.94 11.31
C GLU A 96 6.89 -3.07 10.66
N LEU A 97 6.73 -3.99 9.72
CA LEU A 97 5.45 -4.16 9.03
C LEU A 97 4.58 -5.15 9.76
N ALA A 98 3.39 -4.73 10.14
CA ALA A 98 2.37 -5.60 10.70
C ALA A 98 1.46 -6.18 9.62
N GLU A 99 1.29 -5.46 8.52
CA GLU A 99 0.48 -5.92 7.40
C GLU A 99 0.80 -5.08 6.17
N ILE A 100 0.31 -5.53 5.02
CA ILE A 100 0.57 -4.83 3.77
C ILE A 100 -0.71 -4.72 2.94
N ILE A 101 -0.86 -3.60 2.27
CA ILE A 101 -1.91 -3.39 1.29
C ILE A 101 -1.21 -3.22 -0.06
N VAL A 102 -1.59 -4.04 -1.03
CA VAL A 102 -1.03 -3.96 -2.37
C VAL A 102 -2.11 -3.39 -3.29
N VAL A 103 -1.81 -2.25 -3.90
CA VAL A 103 -2.74 -1.57 -4.82
C VAL A 103 -2.31 -1.93 -6.22
N THR A 104 -3.21 -2.57 -6.96
CA THR A 104 -2.94 -2.98 -8.34
C THR A 104 -4.04 -2.45 -9.25
N GLN A 105 -3.77 -2.37 -10.55
CA GLN A 105 -4.79 -2.01 -11.50
C GLN A 105 -5.84 -3.12 -11.55
N LYS A 106 -5.39 -4.36 -11.73
CA LYS A 106 -6.27 -5.51 -11.82
C LYS A 106 -6.13 -6.38 -10.60
N VAL A 107 -7.19 -7.13 -10.27
CA VAL A 107 -7.12 -8.07 -9.16
C VAL A 107 -5.96 -9.03 -9.40
N THR A 108 -5.12 -9.19 -8.38
CA THR A 108 -3.95 -10.03 -8.46
C THR A 108 -4.04 -11.07 -7.34
N PRO A 109 -3.96 -12.36 -7.67
CA PRO A 109 -4.10 -13.38 -6.63
C PRO A 109 -2.92 -13.34 -5.67
N LEU A 110 -3.23 -13.10 -4.41
CA LEU A 110 -2.27 -13.12 -3.31
C LEU A 110 -2.92 -13.82 -2.14
N PRO A 111 -2.14 -14.55 -1.33
CA PRO A 111 -2.72 -15.15 -0.13
C PRO A 111 -3.22 -14.06 0.81
N ALA A 112 -4.25 -14.36 1.59
CA ALA A 112 -4.78 -13.40 2.56
C ALA A 112 -3.80 -13.16 3.70
N ARG A 113 -2.88 -14.08 3.95
CA ARG A 113 -1.87 -13.92 4.98
C ARG A 113 -0.53 -14.47 4.48
N VAL A 114 0.54 -13.78 4.84
CA VAL A 114 1.90 -14.18 4.54
C VAL A 114 2.70 -13.95 5.80
N LEU A 115 3.42 -14.98 6.25
CA LEU A 115 4.18 -14.92 7.50
C LEU A 115 3.30 -14.49 8.68
N GLY A 116 2.04 -14.91 8.66
CA GLY A 116 1.09 -14.59 9.72
C GLY A 116 0.54 -13.19 9.68
N LYS A 117 0.89 -12.39 8.68
CA LYS A 117 0.48 -11.00 8.58
C LYS A 117 -0.52 -10.84 7.44
N ARG A 118 -1.46 -9.92 7.61
CA ARG A 118 -2.54 -9.73 6.64
C ARG A 118 -2.02 -9.10 5.35
N VAL A 119 -2.54 -9.60 4.23
CA VAL A 119 -2.26 -9.06 2.90
C VAL A 119 -3.60 -8.70 2.28
N THR A 120 -3.76 -7.44 1.88
CA THR A 120 -4.98 -6.98 1.24
C THR A 120 -4.64 -6.48 -0.15
N ASN A 121 -5.37 -6.95 -1.15
CA ASN A 121 -5.20 -6.45 -2.52
C ASN A 121 -6.35 -5.51 -2.84
N VAL A 122 -6.02 -4.27 -3.17
CA VAL A 122 -6.99 -3.27 -3.60
C VAL A 122 -6.85 -3.12 -5.12
N SER A 123 -7.90 -3.46 -5.85
CA SER A 123 -7.90 -3.35 -7.30
C SER A 123 -8.57 -2.05 -7.72
N LEU A 124 -7.84 -1.23 -8.46
CA LEU A 124 -8.37 0.05 -8.91
C LEU A 124 -9.50 -0.14 -9.90
N ASP A 125 -9.43 -1.17 -10.75
CA ASP A 125 -10.51 -1.44 -11.69
C ASP A 125 -11.83 -1.69 -10.96
N ARG A 126 -11.77 -2.41 -9.86
CA ARG A 126 -12.97 -2.62 -9.05
C ARG A 126 -13.46 -1.35 -8.40
N LEU A 127 -12.53 -0.56 -7.85
CA LEU A 127 -12.92 0.69 -7.21
C LEU A 127 -13.58 1.63 -8.19
N TRP A 128 -13.10 1.65 -9.42
CA TRP A 128 -13.61 2.59 -10.42
C TRP A 128 -14.73 2.02 -11.27
N GLY A 129 -15.16 0.79 -11.02
CA GLY A 129 -16.24 0.19 -11.74
C GLY A 129 -15.92 -0.08 -13.20
N VAL A 130 -14.66 -0.29 -13.51
CA VAL A 130 -14.23 -0.45 -14.90
C VAL A 130 -14.34 -1.87 -15.35
N ALA A 131 -14.45 -2.72 -14.46
CA ALA A 131 -14.36 -4.06 -14.79
C ALA A 131 -15.54 -4.62 -15.39
N LEU A 132 -16.26 -4.40 -15.93
CA LEU A 132 -17.26 -4.97 -16.24
C LEU A 132 -17.60 -5.46 -17.23
N PRO A 133 -17.72 -6.11 -17.81
CA PRO A 133 -18.82 -6.52 -18.55
C PRO A 133 -19.60 -7.48 -17.83
#